data_d414ab0ef98e4bd83414d9b164a905af
#
_entry.id   d414ab0ef98e4bd83414d9b164a905af
#
_cell.length_a   1.000
_cell.length_b   1.000
_cell.length_c   1.000
_cell.angle_alpha   90.00
_cell.angle_beta   90.00
_cell.angle_gamma   90.00
#
_symmetry.space_group_name_H-M   'P 1'
#
loop_
_entity.id
_entity.type
_entity.pdbx_description
1 polymer ?
#
loop_
_entity_poly.entity_id
_entity_poly.type
_entity_poly.pdbx_seq_one_letter_code
_entity_poly.pdbx_strand_id
1 'polypeptide(L)'
;MDAAQAEILKNDLLAKGSIGDWKIEDFYGNGKSAVVMKASLGDQTAAVKVFHPELIERYGKDVQLERILREKSLIGAEHPNLVRIYDGGECPVTGYLFVVMEALPYDSLHQQVASIPLATVPQIIAQVASAARFLEDRNLAHRDIKPENIAITPDFSRAILLDLGVLRPIGASELTDVDQRPFIGTLRYSSPEFLMREEQDTLEGWRAISFYQLGAVLHDMLMRVPLFHNFTEPFTKLVEAVKSETPQVHSEDTRSAALASRCLVKNPNTRLELVNWADFTEMPTDTEGNLIAARERIRMRQKLAQAILPASQSHSNEEQRSQRHALDDLCNRLETRLAALMNELGCFPLRTTKSEKDSSDGFRTTICFEKDASLDLSLHLIVSVEVNFIDPNGGLPIFRASSTAWLSGEAEFKPDEHPTIPFFSGEAQALLDSPNLERQFIDALEQAYAFNDSGKNLQSGGWFELNIRHEGESHV
;
A
#
# COMPACT_ATOMS: atom_id res chain seq x y z
N MET A 1 -12.36 33.36 -12.92
CA MET A 1 -12.06 34.67 -13.58
C MET A 1 -12.79 34.65 -14.91
N ASP A 2 -13.50 35.71 -15.25
CA ASP A 2 -14.06 35.95 -16.57
C ASP A 2 -12.90 36.27 -17.55
N ALA A 3 -12.99 35.78 -18.79
CA ALA A 3 -11.97 36.06 -19.83
C ALA A 3 -11.78 37.56 -20.08
N ALA A 4 -12.87 38.35 -19.94
CA ALA A 4 -12.83 39.81 -20.06
C ALA A 4 -11.97 40.47 -18.97
N GLN A 5 -12.04 40.00 -17.74
CA GLN A 5 -11.24 40.55 -16.61
C GLN A 5 -9.76 40.23 -16.77
N ALA A 6 -9.43 39.02 -17.26
CA ALA A 6 -8.05 38.63 -17.58
C ALA A 6 -7.46 39.53 -18.67
N GLU A 7 -8.25 39.84 -19.69
CA GLU A 7 -7.84 40.74 -20.79
C GLU A 7 -7.63 42.19 -20.33
N ILE A 8 -8.47 42.70 -19.42
CA ILE A 8 -8.30 44.03 -18.82
C ILE A 8 -6.98 44.10 -18.04
N LEU A 9 -6.72 43.13 -17.14
CA LEU A 9 -5.49 43.08 -16.33
C LEU A 9 -4.23 42.98 -17.22
N LYS A 10 -4.27 42.11 -18.23
CA LYS A 10 -3.21 41.93 -19.21
C LYS A 10 -2.89 43.27 -19.92
N ASN A 11 -3.94 43.94 -20.44
CA ASN A 11 -3.75 45.21 -21.17
C ASN A 11 -3.24 46.35 -20.26
N ASP A 12 -3.69 46.39 -19.00
CA ASP A 12 -3.17 47.35 -18.01
C ASP A 12 -1.69 47.08 -17.70
N LEU A 13 -1.28 45.84 -17.53
CA LEU A 13 0.13 45.47 -17.29
C LEU A 13 1.02 45.81 -18.48
N LEU A 14 0.57 45.53 -19.70
CA LEU A 14 1.30 45.93 -20.92
C LEU A 14 1.43 47.43 -21.06
N ALA A 15 0.38 48.21 -20.73
CA ALA A 15 0.38 49.65 -20.77
C ALA A 15 1.30 50.26 -19.70
N LYS A 16 1.37 49.67 -18.51
CA LYS A 16 2.28 50.09 -17.44
C LYS A 16 3.74 49.76 -17.72
N GLY A 17 3.98 48.68 -18.46
CA GLY A 17 5.30 48.28 -18.93
C GLY A 17 6.22 47.66 -17.85
N SER A 18 5.86 47.76 -16.57
CA SER A 18 6.65 47.13 -15.49
C SER A 18 5.80 46.75 -14.28
N ILE A 19 6.32 45.83 -13.45
CA ILE A 19 5.82 45.49 -12.14
C ILE A 19 6.99 45.22 -11.20
N GLY A 20 7.07 46.01 -10.08
CA GLY A 20 8.30 46.08 -9.32
C GLY A 20 9.44 46.55 -10.24
N ASP A 21 10.57 45.89 -10.16
CA ASP A 21 11.75 46.13 -10.99
C ASP A 21 11.74 45.39 -12.34
N TRP A 22 10.71 44.59 -12.59
CA TRP A 22 10.62 43.71 -13.75
C TRP A 22 9.89 44.38 -14.89
N LYS A 23 10.53 44.47 -16.06
CA LYS A 23 9.96 45.03 -17.30
C LYS A 23 9.04 43.94 -17.91
N ILE A 24 7.78 44.28 -18.13
CA ILE A 24 6.81 43.42 -18.82
C ILE A 24 7.09 43.44 -20.33
N GLU A 25 7.19 42.26 -20.92
CA GLU A 25 7.48 42.10 -22.36
C GLU A 25 6.29 41.55 -23.14
N ASP A 26 5.68 40.49 -22.65
CA ASP A 26 4.64 39.77 -23.39
C ASP A 26 3.69 39.02 -22.43
N PHE A 27 2.69 38.38 -22.98
CA PHE A 27 1.72 37.59 -22.27
C PHE A 27 2.00 36.08 -22.45
N TYR A 28 2.12 35.34 -21.35
CA TYR A 28 2.28 33.91 -21.40
C TYR A 28 0.95 33.13 -21.28
N GLY A 29 0.01 33.64 -20.48
CA GLY A 29 -1.24 32.95 -20.27
C GLY A 29 -2.04 33.47 -19.08
N ASN A 30 -3.21 32.93 -18.87
CA ASN A 30 -4.05 33.22 -17.72
C ASN A 30 -4.50 31.94 -17.01
N GLY A 31 -4.47 31.97 -15.70
CA GLY A 31 -5.05 30.95 -14.83
C GLY A 31 -6.37 31.43 -14.20
N LYS A 32 -6.92 30.62 -13.29
CA LYS A 32 -8.15 30.95 -12.56
C LYS A 32 -8.03 32.16 -11.64
N SER A 33 -6.83 32.47 -11.15
CA SER A 33 -6.59 33.51 -10.13
C SER A 33 -5.60 34.57 -10.53
N ALA A 34 -4.91 34.45 -11.64
CA ALA A 34 -3.82 35.33 -12.02
C ALA A 34 -3.59 35.37 -13.54
N VAL A 35 -2.95 36.42 -14.01
CA VAL A 35 -2.38 36.54 -15.34
C VAL A 35 -0.87 36.26 -15.22
N VAL A 36 -0.31 35.58 -16.19
CA VAL A 36 1.13 35.28 -16.26
C VAL A 36 1.74 36.07 -17.44
N MET A 37 2.68 36.93 -17.13
CA MET A 37 3.37 37.76 -18.10
C MET A 37 4.82 37.32 -18.28
N LYS A 38 5.36 37.44 -19.47
CA LYS A 38 6.80 37.41 -19.69
C LYS A 38 7.40 38.73 -19.23
N ALA A 39 8.48 38.67 -18.46
CA ALA A 39 9.17 39.83 -17.99
C ALA A 39 10.68 39.67 -18.01
N SER A 40 11.42 40.76 -17.93
CA SER A 40 12.88 40.78 -17.84
C SER A 40 13.41 41.75 -16.80
N LEU A 41 14.56 41.40 -16.21
CA LEU A 41 15.36 42.25 -15.36
C LEU A 41 16.83 42.15 -15.80
N GLY A 42 17.33 43.17 -16.51
CA GLY A 42 18.61 43.02 -17.24
C GLY A 42 18.54 41.92 -18.29
N ASP A 43 19.47 40.98 -18.23
CA ASP A 43 19.51 39.82 -19.14
C ASP A 43 18.68 38.64 -18.67
N GLN A 44 18.07 38.73 -17.47
CA GLN A 44 17.28 37.66 -16.89
C GLN A 44 15.83 37.70 -17.39
N THR A 45 15.38 36.62 -18.02
CA THR A 45 13.96 36.42 -18.38
C THR A 45 13.23 35.68 -17.27
N ALA A 46 12.00 36.11 -16.95
CA ALA A 46 11.16 35.56 -15.91
C ALA A 46 9.69 35.46 -16.34
N ALA A 47 8.93 34.66 -15.64
CA ALA A 47 7.47 34.66 -15.64
C ALA A 47 6.96 35.41 -14.41
N VAL A 48 6.09 36.39 -14.63
CA VAL A 48 5.47 37.14 -13.53
C VAL A 48 4.00 36.80 -13.45
N LYS A 49 3.61 36.15 -12.34
CA LYS A 49 2.23 35.83 -11.99
C LYS A 49 1.62 37.02 -11.23
N VAL A 50 0.68 37.71 -11.83
CA VAL A 50 0.00 38.89 -11.23
C VAL A 50 -1.42 38.44 -10.83
N PHE A 51 -1.74 38.56 -9.55
CA PHE A 51 -3.02 38.16 -9.02
C PHE A 51 -4.12 39.15 -9.36
N HIS A 52 -5.31 38.60 -9.64
CA HIS A 52 -6.44 39.41 -10.03
C HIS A 52 -6.99 40.25 -8.87
N PRO A 53 -7.15 41.56 -8.96
CA PRO A 53 -7.57 42.43 -7.85
C PRO A 53 -8.90 42.03 -7.20
N GLU A 54 -9.90 41.68 -8.00
CA GLU A 54 -11.21 41.25 -7.49
C GLU A 54 -11.13 39.98 -6.60
N LEU A 55 -10.20 39.08 -6.90
CA LEU A 55 -10.00 37.89 -6.04
C LEU A 55 -9.32 38.29 -4.73
N ILE A 56 -8.44 39.27 -4.77
CA ILE A 56 -7.77 39.82 -3.59
C ILE A 56 -8.80 40.50 -2.69
N GLU A 57 -9.70 41.29 -3.23
CA GLU A 57 -10.79 41.93 -2.49
C GLU A 57 -11.73 40.88 -1.86
N ARG A 58 -12.00 39.78 -2.58
CA ARG A 58 -12.90 38.71 -2.13
C ARG A 58 -12.28 37.81 -1.03
N TYR A 59 -11.00 37.51 -1.12
CA TYR A 59 -10.33 36.56 -0.25
C TYR A 59 -9.41 37.19 0.81
N GLY A 60 -9.20 38.46 0.75
CA GLY A 60 -8.34 39.25 1.64
C GLY A 60 -6.91 39.43 1.12
N LYS A 61 -6.46 40.67 1.14
CA LYS A 61 -5.12 41.04 0.70
C LYS A 61 -4.03 40.42 1.57
N ASP A 62 -4.22 40.45 2.88
CA ASP A 62 -3.24 39.97 3.84
C ASP A 62 -3.00 38.48 3.68
N VAL A 63 -4.08 37.68 3.46
CA VAL A 63 -4.00 36.24 3.20
C VAL A 63 -3.18 35.96 1.93
N GLN A 64 -3.43 36.71 0.86
CA GLN A 64 -2.68 36.51 -0.38
C GLN A 64 -1.22 36.96 -0.24
N LEU A 65 -0.95 38.04 0.52
CA LEU A 65 0.40 38.50 0.78
C LEU A 65 1.22 37.47 1.60
N GLU A 66 0.60 36.85 2.62
CA GLU A 66 1.23 35.76 3.36
C GLU A 66 1.60 34.57 2.47
N ARG A 67 0.75 34.22 1.48
CA ARG A 67 1.08 33.17 0.49
C ARG A 67 2.31 33.53 -0.33
N ILE A 68 2.35 34.78 -0.83
CA ILE A 68 3.49 35.30 -1.58
C ILE A 68 4.76 35.26 -0.72
N LEU A 69 4.68 35.62 0.56
CA LEU A 69 5.81 35.58 1.47
C LEU A 69 6.31 34.14 1.70
N ARG A 70 5.42 33.15 1.72
CA ARG A 70 5.81 31.71 1.77
C ARG A 70 6.54 31.29 0.50
N GLU A 71 6.05 31.68 -0.68
CA GLU A 71 6.77 31.42 -1.94
C GLU A 71 8.15 32.11 -1.93
N LYS A 72 8.23 33.36 -1.47
CA LYS A 72 9.49 34.11 -1.31
C LYS A 72 10.47 33.43 -0.33
N SER A 73 10.02 32.72 0.65
CA SER A 73 10.92 31.99 1.58
C SER A 73 11.78 30.93 0.90
N LEU A 74 11.43 30.57 -0.34
CA LEU A 74 12.21 29.65 -1.17
C LEU A 74 13.27 30.36 -2.03
N ILE A 75 13.37 31.69 -1.99
CA ILE A 75 14.46 32.42 -2.69
C ILE A 75 15.81 31.96 -2.13
N GLY A 76 16.71 31.54 -3.03
CA GLY A 76 17.99 30.96 -2.66
C GLY A 76 17.96 29.46 -2.28
N ALA A 77 16.79 28.86 -2.19
CA ALA A 77 16.62 27.42 -2.01
C ALA A 77 16.38 26.77 -3.37
N GLU A 78 17.45 26.36 -4.04
CA GLU A 78 17.38 25.81 -5.38
C GLU A 78 17.19 24.28 -5.38
N HIS A 79 16.29 23.82 -6.25
CA HIS A 79 16.13 22.40 -6.54
C HIS A 79 15.90 22.20 -8.05
N PRO A 80 16.54 21.22 -8.71
CA PRO A 80 16.50 21.08 -10.17
C PRO A 80 15.10 20.82 -10.72
N ASN A 81 14.21 20.25 -9.90
CA ASN A 81 12.86 19.87 -10.31
C ASN A 81 11.76 20.71 -9.62
N LEU A 82 12.11 21.85 -9.05
CA LEU A 82 11.18 22.84 -8.48
C LEU A 82 11.38 24.18 -9.18
N VAL A 83 10.29 24.87 -9.49
CA VAL A 83 10.37 26.21 -10.09
C VAL A 83 11.10 27.18 -9.15
N ARG A 84 12.04 27.96 -9.68
CA ARG A 84 12.75 28.98 -8.90
C ARG A 84 11.89 30.21 -8.72
N ILE A 85 11.88 30.75 -7.52
CA ILE A 85 11.25 32.02 -7.18
C ILE A 85 12.34 33.10 -7.15
N TYR A 86 12.10 34.19 -7.84
CA TYR A 86 13.04 35.33 -7.93
C TYR A 86 12.60 36.48 -7.06
N ASP A 87 11.30 36.81 -7.02
CA ASP A 87 10.75 37.92 -6.25
C ASP A 87 9.24 37.71 -6.03
N GLY A 88 8.61 38.62 -5.29
CA GLY A 88 7.18 38.68 -5.10
C GLY A 88 6.81 39.70 -4.01
N GLY A 89 5.56 40.12 -3.99
CA GLY A 89 5.04 41.05 -3.02
C GLY A 89 3.95 41.95 -3.60
N GLU A 90 3.82 43.13 -3.05
CA GLU A 90 2.98 44.21 -3.57
C GLU A 90 3.81 45.20 -4.37
N CYS A 91 3.41 45.50 -5.59
CA CYS A 91 4.05 46.53 -6.39
C CYS A 91 3.69 47.92 -5.84
N PRO A 92 4.68 48.76 -5.43
CA PRO A 92 4.40 50.05 -4.80
C PRO A 92 3.69 51.03 -5.74
N VAL A 93 3.87 50.88 -7.05
CA VAL A 93 3.31 51.79 -8.07
C VAL A 93 1.88 51.42 -8.45
N THR A 94 1.61 50.10 -8.57
CA THR A 94 0.34 49.62 -9.10
C THR A 94 -0.60 49.04 -8.03
N GLY A 95 -0.07 48.72 -6.86
CA GLY A 95 -0.79 48.00 -5.80
C GLY A 95 -1.08 46.51 -6.14
N TYR A 96 -0.64 46.01 -7.29
CA TYR A 96 -0.83 44.63 -7.66
C TYR A 96 0.05 43.69 -6.84
N LEU A 97 -0.54 42.58 -6.45
CA LEU A 97 0.20 41.47 -5.84
C LEU A 97 0.77 40.57 -6.94
N PHE A 98 2.03 40.21 -6.82
CA PHE A 98 2.73 39.43 -7.84
C PHE A 98 3.76 38.44 -7.26
N VAL A 99 4.11 37.44 -8.05
CA VAL A 99 5.24 36.54 -7.83
C VAL A 99 6.03 36.43 -9.12
N VAL A 100 7.35 36.51 -9.02
CA VAL A 100 8.29 36.37 -10.14
C VAL A 100 9.00 35.03 -10.01
N MET A 101 8.97 34.24 -11.07
CA MET A 101 9.52 32.91 -11.11
C MET A 101 10.27 32.61 -12.40
N GLU A 102 11.00 31.53 -12.43
CA GLU A 102 11.68 31.00 -13.62
C GLU A 102 10.70 30.90 -14.80
N ALA A 103 11.11 31.47 -15.94
CA ALA A 103 10.36 31.32 -17.18
C ALA A 103 10.67 29.96 -17.80
N LEU A 104 9.69 29.11 -17.86
CA LEU A 104 9.80 27.76 -18.42
C LEU A 104 8.99 27.68 -19.72
N PRO A 105 9.66 27.66 -20.89
CA PRO A 105 8.98 27.59 -22.18
C PRO A 105 8.58 26.12 -22.51
N TYR A 106 8.03 25.41 -21.53
CA TYR A 106 7.68 24.01 -21.65
C TYR A 106 6.18 23.81 -21.44
N ASP A 107 5.63 22.80 -22.12
CA ASP A 107 4.26 22.36 -21.91
C ASP A 107 4.09 21.76 -20.52
N SER A 108 2.84 21.75 -20.04
CA SER A 108 2.51 21.00 -18.85
C SER A 108 2.46 19.50 -19.13
N LEU A 109 2.71 18.71 -18.10
CA LEU A 109 2.57 17.25 -18.16
C LEU A 109 1.18 16.85 -18.62
N HIS A 110 0.14 17.61 -18.23
CA HIS A 110 -1.24 17.40 -18.67
C HIS A 110 -1.39 17.41 -20.20
N GLN A 111 -0.73 18.35 -20.87
CA GLN A 111 -0.77 18.47 -22.33
C GLN A 111 0.00 17.34 -23.02
N GLN A 112 0.98 16.77 -22.36
CA GLN A 112 1.90 15.78 -22.89
C GLN A 112 1.63 14.33 -22.46
N VAL A 113 0.66 14.07 -21.56
CA VAL A 113 0.36 12.76 -20.99
C VAL A 113 0.25 11.65 -22.06
N ALA A 114 -0.41 11.94 -23.18
CA ALA A 114 -0.58 10.97 -24.26
C ALA A 114 0.73 10.61 -24.99
N SER A 115 1.71 11.52 -24.98
CA SER A 115 2.96 11.42 -25.76
C SER A 115 4.14 10.88 -24.97
N ILE A 116 4.05 10.80 -23.63
CA ILE A 116 5.15 10.39 -22.76
C ILE A 116 5.59 8.96 -23.05
N PRO A 117 6.86 8.69 -23.37
CA PRO A 117 7.35 7.32 -23.48
C PRO A 117 7.24 6.57 -22.15
N LEU A 118 6.78 5.32 -22.14
CA LEU A 118 6.62 4.55 -20.91
C LEU A 118 7.94 4.42 -20.12
N ALA A 119 9.05 4.29 -20.86
CA ALA A 119 10.38 4.17 -20.25
C ALA A 119 10.84 5.43 -19.47
N THR A 120 10.26 6.61 -19.73
CA THR A 120 10.61 7.87 -19.01
C THR A 120 9.73 8.12 -17.80
N VAL A 121 8.61 7.41 -17.65
CA VAL A 121 7.65 7.59 -16.53
C VAL A 121 8.32 7.44 -15.16
N PRO A 122 9.18 6.43 -14.90
CA PRO A 122 9.86 6.29 -13.61
C PRO A 122 10.74 7.50 -13.28
N GLN A 123 11.45 8.04 -14.26
CA GLN A 123 12.32 9.19 -14.08
C GLN A 123 11.50 10.47 -13.81
N ILE A 124 10.42 10.68 -14.53
CA ILE A 124 9.54 11.85 -14.36
C ILE A 124 8.97 11.86 -12.95
N ILE A 125 8.38 10.74 -12.50
CA ILE A 125 7.77 10.71 -11.16
C ILE A 125 8.82 10.83 -10.05
N ALA A 126 10.03 10.28 -10.22
CA ALA A 126 11.13 10.44 -9.28
C ALA A 126 11.54 11.91 -9.12
N GLN A 127 11.58 12.67 -10.21
CA GLN A 127 11.91 14.08 -10.21
C GLN A 127 10.85 14.91 -9.49
N VAL A 128 9.57 14.65 -9.74
CA VAL A 128 8.46 15.34 -9.05
C VAL A 128 8.44 14.99 -7.56
N ALA A 129 8.65 13.73 -7.21
CA ALA A 129 8.74 13.29 -5.84
C ALA A 129 9.93 13.92 -5.10
N SER A 130 11.08 14.07 -5.77
CA SER A 130 12.26 14.76 -5.23
C SER A 130 11.96 16.23 -4.90
N ALA A 131 11.21 16.95 -5.76
CA ALA A 131 10.77 18.29 -5.49
C ALA A 131 9.79 18.38 -4.31
N ALA A 132 8.85 17.47 -4.22
CA ALA A 132 7.91 17.40 -3.11
C ALA A 132 8.62 17.11 -1.78
N ARG A 133 9.58 16.16 -1.77
CA ARG A 133 10.41 15.87 -0.60
C ARG A 133 11.27 17.06 -0.17
N PHE A 134 11.85 17.79 -1.14
CA PHE A 134 12.62 19.01 -0.86
C PHE A 134 11.80 20.07 -0.12
N LEU A 135 10.50 20.20 -0.44
CA LEU A 135 9.57 21.07 0.30
C LEU A 135 9.29 20.54 1.70
N GLU A 136 9.04 19.23 1.82
CA GLU A 136 8.82 18.57 3.12
C GLU A 136 10.01 18.73 4.07
N ASP A 137 11.25 18.58 3.58
CA ASP A 137 12.49 18.81 4.35
C ASP A 137 12.60 20.27 4.89
N ARG A 138 11.76 21.18 4.37
CA ARG A 138 11.62 22.59 4.81
C ARG A 138 10.33 22.85 5.57
N ASN A 139 9.66 21.78 6.02
CA ASN A 139 8.36 21.84 6.69
C ASN A 139 7.28 22.56 5.85
N LEU A 140 7.29 22.36 4.55
CA LEU A 140 6.31 22.88 3.61
C LEU A 140 5.62 21.74 2.88
N ALA A 141 4.31 21.83 2.69
CA ALA A 141 3.54 20.94 1.83
C ALA A 141 3.05 21.67 0.58
N HIS A 142 3.18 21.01 -0.59
CA HIS A 142 2.75 21.61 -1.87
C HIS A 142 1.23 21.66 -2.01
N ARG A 143 0.53 20.62 -1.64
CA ARG A 143 -0.94 20.44 -1.62
C ARG A 143 -1.67 20.36 -2.97
N ASP A 144 -1.03 20.68 -4.09
CA ASP A 144 -1.66 20.68 -5.42
C ASP A 144 -0.72 20.08 -6.50
N ILE A 145 -0.16 18.88 -6.21
CA ILE A 145 0.62 18.13 -7.19
C ILE A 145 -0.34 17.48 -8.17
N LYS A 146 -0.25 17.88 -9.44
CA LYS A 146 -1.09 17.40 -10.53
C LYS A 146 -0.40 17.65 -11.87
N PRO A 147 -0.82 17.00 -12.96
CA PRO A 147 -0.18 17.15 -14.27
C PRO A 147 -0.16 18.60 -14.80
N GLU A 148 -1.16 19.41 -14.47
CA GLU A 148 -1.20 20.81 -14.87
C GLU A 148 -0.11 21.67 -14.20
N ASN A 149 0.33 21.27 -13.02
CA ASN A 149 1.36 21.95 -12.23
C ASN A 149 2.75 21.33 -12.38
N ILE A 150 3.00 20.57 -13.43
CA ILE A 150 4.29 19.97 -13.76
C ILE A 150 4.66 20.39 -15.18
N ALA A 151 5.73 21.18 -15.34
CA ALA A 151 6.31 21.45 -16.65
C ALA A 151 7.22 20.29 -17.06
N ILE A 152 7.23 19.93 -18.36
CA ILE A 152 8.05 18.84 -18.91
C ILE A 152 8.80 19.30 -20.15
N THR A 153 10.09 18.98 -20.22
CA THR A 153 10.90 19.27 -21.41
C THR A 153 10.44 18.45 -22.62
N PRO A 154 10.62 18.96 -23.86
CA PRO A 154 10.17 18.25 -25.07
C PRO A 154 10.77 16.86 -25.26
N ASP A 155 11.96 16.58 -24.70
CA ASP A 155 12.64 15.29 -24.71
C ASP A 155 12.27 14.39 -23.53
N PHE A 156 11.33 14.82 -22.67
CA PHE A 156 10.89 14.15 -21.44
C PHE A 156 12.00 13.86 -20.42
N SER A 157 13.15 14.54 -20.52
CA SER A 157 14.28 14.30 -19.62
C SER A 157 14.16 15.02 -18.28
N ARG A 158 13.41 16.13 -18.22
CA ARG A 158 13.28 16.98 -17.03
C ARG A 158 11.83 17.36 -16.77
N ALA A 159 11.35 17.07 -15.54
CA ALA A 159 10.09 17.54 -15.00
C ALA A 159 10.33 18.57 -13.89
N ILE A 160 9.52 19.63 -13.84
CA ILE A 160 9.65 20.75 -12.91
C ILE A 160 8.28 21.01 -12.28
N LEU A 161 8.20 20.88 -10.95
CA LEU A 161 7.00 21.18 -10.18
C LEU A 161 6.80 22.69 -10.08
N LEU A 162 5.60 23.16 -10.44
CA LEU A 162 5.19 24.54 -10.53
C LEU A 162 4.15 24.90 -9.45
N ASP A 163 3.71 26.14 -9.43
CA ASP A 163 2.59 26.71 -8.67
C ASP A 163 2.65 26.49 -7.16
N LEU A 164 3.52 27.23 -6.52
CA LEU A 164 3.75 27.21 -5.07
C LEU A 164 2.71 28.03 -4.27
N GLY A 165 1.70 28.60 -4.95
CA GLY A 165 0.70 29.52 -4.36
C GLY A 165 -0.22 28.89 -3.31
N VAL A 166 -0.13 27.59 -3.10
CA VAL A 166 -0.88 26.84 -2.08
C VAL A 166 0.02 26.17 -1.04
N LEU A 167 1.31 26.57 -0.96
CA LEU A 167 2.23 26.08 0.05
C LEU A 167 1.65 26.28 1.46
N ARG A 168 1.78 25.24 2.30
CA ARG A 168 1.39 25.30 3.70
C ARG A 168 2.56 24.93 4.61
N PRO A 169 2.89 25.77 5.61
CA PRO A 169 3.76 25.38 6.70
C PRO A 169 3.11 24.25 7.51
N ILE A 170 3.87 23.22 7.81
CA ILE A 170 3.41 22.05 8.56
C ILE A 170 3.32 22.42 10.06
N GLY A 171 2.21 22.04 10.71
CA GLY A 171 1.97 22.32 12.13
C GLY A 171 1.48 23.75 12.42
N ALA A 172 1.09 24.52 11.40
CA ALA A 172 0.54 25.86 11.56
C ALA A 172 -0.99 25.80 11.79
N SER A 173 -1.42 25.24 12.90
CA SER A 173 -2.82 24.99 13.22
C SER A 173 -3.73 26.22 13.30
N GLU A 174 -3.16 27.41 13.46
CA GLU A 174 -3.91 28.69 13.53
C GLU A 174 -4.21 29.32 12.16
N LEU A 175 -3.63 28.79 11.08
CA LEU A 175 -3.97 29.25 9.76
C LEU A 175 -5.32 28.65 9.36
N THR A 176 -6.41 29.30 9.72
CA THR A 176 -7.72 29.03 9.14
C THR A 176 -7.60 29.18 7.63
N ASP A 177 -7.56 28.05 6.92
CA ASP A 177 -7.71 28.02 5.47
C ASP A 177 -9.16 28.49 5.16
N VAL A 178 -9.36 29.79 5.15
CA VAL A 178 -10.59 30.43 4.66
C VAL A 178 -10.75 30.21 3.16
N ASP A 179 -9.85 29.44 2.57
CA ASP A 179 -9.90 28.97 1.19
C ASP A 179 -10.95 27.89 1.02
N GLN A 180 -12.18 28.25 1.19
CA GLN A 180 -13.33 27.60 0.56
C GLN A 180 -13.27 27.79 -0.96
N ARG A 181 -12.11 27.52 -1.58
CA ARG A 181 -12.10 27.39 -3.03
C ARG A 181 -12.96 26.18 -3.38
N PRO A 182 -13.92 26.31 -4.28
CA PRO A 182 -14.50 25.15 -4.89
C PRO A 182 -13.35 24.36 -5.52
N PHE A 183 -13.14 23.13 -5.10
CA PHE A 183 -12.11 22.20 -5.61
C PHE A 183 -12.29 21.85 -7.10
N ILE A 184 -13.03 22.67 -7.84
CA ILE A 184 -13.40 22.46 -9.24
C ILE A 184 -12.11 22.39 -10.08
N GLY A 185 -11.82 21.21 -10.58
CA GLY A 185 -10.66 20.90 -11.43
C GLY A 185 -9.50 20.20 -10.71
N THR A 186 -9.35 20.35 -9.40
CA THR A 186 -8.28 19.72 -8.63
C THR A 186 -8.74 18.47 -7.86
N LEU A 187 -10.05 18.28 -7.73
CA LEU A 187 -10.64 17.21 -6.91
C LEU A 187 -10.14 15.81 -7.20
N ARG A 188 -9.94 15.45 -8.46
CA ARG A 188 -9.50 14.11 -8.83
C ARG A 188 -8.10 13.74 -8.30
N TYR A 189 -7.29 14.75 -7.99
CA TYR A 189 -5.95 14.59 -7.41
C TYR A 189 -5.93 14.82 -5.89
N SER A 190 -7.08 15.17 -5.28
CA SER A 190 -7.19 15.27 -3.83
C SER A 190 -7.36 13.90 -3.22
N SER A 191 -6.64 13.63 -2.13
CA SER A 191 -6.87 12.42 -1.34
C SER A 191 -8.20 12.50 -0.59
N PRO A 192 -8.82 11.36 -0.20
CA PRO A 192 -10.09 11.37 0.53
C PRO A 192 -10.05 12.25 1.78
N GLU A 193 -9.02 12.10 2.63
CA GLU A 193 -8.85 12.87 3.86
C GLU A 193 -8.73 14.38 3.58
N PHE A 194 -8.03 14.78 2.52
CA PHE A 194 -7.91 16.20 2.14
C PHE A 194 -9.22 16.75 1.57
N LEU A 195 -9.94 15.95 0.80
CA LEU A 195 -11.26 16.30 0.27
C LEU A 195 -12.29 16.51 1.39
N MET A 196 -12.24 15.68 2.43
CA MET A 196 -13.17 15.69 3.56
C MET A 196 -12.76 16.68 4.66
N ARG A 197 -11.60 17.33 4.57
CA ARG A 197 -11.01 18.19 5.61
C ARG A 197 -10.70 17.42 6.90
N GLU A 198 -10.27 16.18 6.76
CA GLU A 198 -9.89 15.27 7.84
C GLU A 198 -8.37 15.07 7.92
N GLU A 199 -7.63 15.83 7.12
CA GLU A 199 -6.17 15.79 7.10
C GLU A 199 -5.57 16.23 8.43
N GLN A 200 -4.56 15.49 8.88
CA GLN A 200 -3.78 15.87 10.06
C GLN A 200 -2.71 16.88 9.67
N ASP A 201 -2.63 18.00 10.42
CA ASP A 201 -1.60 19.02 10.20
C ASP A 201 -0.27 18.62 10.82
N THR A 202 0.24 17.48 10.39
CA THR A 202 1.53 16.88 10.76
C THR A 202 2.36 16.59 9.51
N LEU A 203 3.65 16.32 9.70
CA LEU A 203 4.54 15.93 8.61
C LEU A 203 4.01 14.68 7.88
N GLU A 204 3.58 13.70 8.65
CA GLU A 204 3.03 12.44 8.13
C GLU A 204 1.71 12.67 7.39
N GLY A 205 0.82 13.51 7.92
CA GLY A 205 -0.46 13.83 7.29
C GLY A 205 -0.26 14.47 5.91
N TRP A 206 0.62 15.47 5.81
CA TRP A 206 0.92 16.12 4.52
C TRP A 206 1.73 15.23 3.57
N ARG A 207 2.59 14.36 4.10
CA ARG A 207 3.28 13.33 3.31
C ARG A 207 2.29 12.35 2.69
N ALA A 208 1.30 11.89 3.45
CA ALA A 208 0.27 11.01 2.94
C ALA A 208 -0.51 11.63 1.77
N ILE A 209 -0.85 12.92 1.86
CA ILE A 209 -1.50 13.66 0.77
C ILE A 209 -0.57 13.75 -0.45
N SER A 210 0.71 14.09 -0.25
CA SER A 210 1.70 14.18 -1.33
C SER A 210 1.86 12.85 -2.05
N PHE A 211 1.91 11.72 -1.32
CA PHE A 211 1.97 10.39 -1.93
C PHE A 211 0.73 10.06 -2.76
N TYR A 212 -0.48 10.42 -2.29
CA TYR A 212 -1.69 10.23 -3.08
C TYR A 212 -1.64 11.03 -4.39
N GLN A 213 -1.24 12.29 -4.32
CA GLN A 213 -1.13 13.17 -5.49
C GLN A 213 -0.09 12.67 -6.49
N LEU A 214 1.08 12.22 -6.02
CA LEU A 214 2.10 11.57 -6.85
C LEU A 214 1.57 10.29 -7.50
N GLY A 215 0.81 9.49 -6.75
CA GLY A 215 0.15 8.30 -7.28
C GLY A 215 -0.87 8.61 -8.38
N ALA A 216 -1.62 9.70 -8.22
CA ALA A 216 -2.58 10.16 -9.23
C ALA A 216 -1.89 10.64 -10.52
N VAL A 217 -0.78 11.38 -10.39
CA VAL A 217 0.05 11.78 -11.54
C VAL A 217 0.63 10.56 -12.23
N LEU A 218 1.15 9.60 -11.46
CA LEU A 218 1.70 8.35 -11.99
C LEU A 218 0.63 7.51 -12.70
N HIS A 219 -0.58 7.43 -12.14
CA HIS A 219 -1.73 6.80 -12.81
C HIS A 219 -1.98 7.41 -14.18
N ASP A 220 -2.07 8.74 -14.26
CA ASP A 220 -2.39 9.42 -15.52
C ASP A 220 -1.31 9.19 -16.59
N MET A 221 -0.04 9.18 -16.21
CA MET A 221 1.07 8.85 -17.12
C MET A 221 1.02 7.40 -17.61
N LEU A 222 0.63 6.44 -16.78
CA LEU A 222 0.57 5.03 -17.14
C LEU A 222 -0.69 4.69 -17.94
N MET A 223 -1.84 5.21 -17.52
CA MET A 223 -3.15 4.92 -18.12
C MET A 223 -3.49 5.80 -19.32
N ARG A 224 -2.75 6.90 -19.52
CA ARG A 224 -2.99 7.91 -20.59
C ARG A 224 -4.35 8.60 -20.48
N VAL A 225 -5.00 8.51 -19.36
CA VAL A 225 -6.29 9.14 -19.07
C VAL A 225 -6.27 9.70 -17.64
N PRO A 226 -6.98 10.79 -17.38
CA PRO A 226 -7.06 11.37 -16.04
C PRO A 226 -7.69 10.39 -15.04
N LEU A 227 -7.19 10.36 -13.82
CA LEU A 227 -7.73 9.59 -12.72
C LEU A 227 -9.25 9.83 -12.60
N PHE A 228 -10.06 8.78 -12.47
CA PHE A 228 -11.53 8.85 -12.41
C PHE A 228 -12.19 9.54 -13.62
N HIS A 229 -11.63 9.40 -14.83
CA HIS A 229 -12.19 10.03 -16.04
C HIS A 229 -13.64 9.64 -16.33
N ASN A 230 -14.09 8.46 -15.91
CA ASN A 230 -15.47 7.98 -16.08
C ASN A 230 -16.49 8.60 -15.10
N PHE A 231 -16.02 9.33 -14.07
CA PHE A 231 -16.84 9.90 -13.00
C PHE A 231 -16.91 11.43 -13.05
N THR A 232 -16.74 12.05 -14.21
CA THR A 232 -16.59 13.51 -14.30
C THR A 232 -17.89 14.25 -14.05
N GLU A 233 -19.04 13.68 -14.44
CA GLU A 233 -20.35 14.31 -14.30
C GLU A 233 -21.42 13.31 -13.81
N PRO A 234 -22.31 13.71 -12.89
CA PRO A 234 -22.26 14.97 -12.15
C PRO A 234 -21.09 14.98 -11.15
N PHE A 235 -20.67 16.17 -10.76
CA PHE A 235 -19.56 16.42 -9.84
C PHE A 235 -19.58 15.56 -8.55
N THR A 236 -20.77 15.28 -8.03
CA THR A 236 -20.97 14.43 -6.87
C THR A 236 -20.45 13.00 -7.08
N LYS A 237 -20.50 12.48 -8.32
CA LYS A 237 -19.93 11.16 -8.65
C LYS A 237 -18.42 11.15 -8.57
N LEU A 238 -17.75 12.24 -8.96
CA LEU A 238 -16.30 12.35 -8.82
C LEU A 238 -15.90 12.38 -7.33
N VAL A 239 -16.63 13.14 -6.51
CA VAL A 239 -16.41 13.17 -5.06
C VAL A 239 -16.54 11.77 -4.47
N GLU A 240 -17.60 11.05 -4.84
CA GLU A 240 -17.83 9.68 -4.35
C GLU A 240 -16.74 8.71 -4.84
N ALA A 241 -16.32 8.82 -6.11
CA ALA A 241 -15.24 8.00 -6.65
C ALA A 241 -13.91 8.26 -5.92
N VAL A 242 -13.57 9.52 -5.61
CA VAL A 242 -12.38 9.83 -4.80
C VAL A 242 -12.45 9.19 -3.43
N LYS A 243 -13.64 9.12 -2.81
CA LYS A 243 -13.83 8.54 -1.47
C LYS A 243 -13.77 7.01 -1.46
N SER A 244 -14.43 6.37 -2.41
CA SER A 244 -14.72 4.93 -2.32
C SER A 244 -14.14 4.09 -3.45
N GLU A 245 -13.97 4.64 -4.66
CA GLU A 245 -13.54 3.83 -5.79
C GLU A 245 -12.02 3.55 -5.77
N THR A 246 -11.65 2.30 -5.98
CA THR A 246 -10.25 1.90 -6.12
C THR A 246 -9.81 1.99 -7.57
N PRO A 247 -8.89 2.90 -7.91
CA PRO A 247 -8.39 2.99 -9.28
C PRO A 247 -7.64 1.72 -9.68
N GLN A 248 -7.99 1.18 -10.85
CA GLN A 248 -7.22 0.10 -11.45
C GLN A 248 -6.08 0.68 -12.28
N VAL A 249 -4.86 0.23 -12.02
CA VAL A 249 -3.67 0.67 -12.75
C VAL A 249 -3.08 -0.51 -13.48
N HIS A 250 -3.11 -0.47 -14.81
CA HIS A 250 -2.57 -1.50 -15.69
C HIS A 250 -1.49 -0.90 -16.58
N SER A 251 -0.31 -1.49 -16.58
CA SER A 251 0.81 -1.07 -17.43
C SER A 251 1.79 -2.21 -17.63
N GLU A 252 2.52 -2.19 -18.74
CA GLU A 252 3.68 -3.06 -18.96
C GLU A 252 4.78 -2.78 -17.92
N ASP A 253 4.91 -1.54 -17.46
CA ASP A 253 5.70 -1.20 -16.27
C ASP A 253 4.91 -1.57 -15.00
N THR A 254 4.96 -2.85 -14.66
CA THR A 254 4.25 -3.43 -13.51
C THR A 254 4.69 -2.82 -12.18
N ARG A 255 5.90 -2.26 -12.14
CA ARG A 255 6.49 -1.67 -10.96
C ARG A 255 5.92 -0.29 -10.68
N SER A 256 5.91 0.60 -11.67
CA SER A 256 5.26 1.90 -11.57
C SER A 256 3.74 1.74 -11.34
N ALA A 257 3.11 0.73 -11.96
CA ALA A 257 1.70 0.40 -11.70
C ALA A 257 1.45 -0.01 -10.24
N ALA A 258 2.33 -0.84 -9.66
CA ALA A 258 2.25 -1.23 -8.26
C ALA A 258 2.49 -0.05 -7.31
N LEU A 259 3.41 0.86 -7.63
CA LEU A 259 3.65 2.08 -6.85
C LEU A 259 2.42 3.00 -6.90
N ALA A 260 1.86 3.26 -8.08
CA ALA A 260 0.64 4.06 -8.23
C ALA A 260 -0.51 3.49 -7.40
N SER A 261 -0.72 2.16 -7.45
CA SER A 261 -1.76 1.48 -6.68
C SER A 261 -1.59 1.64 -5.18
N ARG A 262 -0.34 1.57 -4.66
CA ARG A 262 -0.03 1.80 -3.24
C ARG A 262 -0.28 3.25 -2.82
N CYS A 263 0.11 4.20 -3.64
CA CYS A 263 -0.11 5.62 -3.42
C CYS A 263 -1.60 6.00 -3.38
N LEU A 264 -2.44 5.32 -4.16
CA LEU A 264 -3.87 5.61 -4.29
C LEU A 264 -4.75 4.90 -3.23
N VAL A 265 -4.16 4.21 -2.27
CA VAL A 265 -4.87 3.66 -1.10
C VAL A 265 -5.58 4.78 -0.34
N LYS A 266 -6.87 4.56 -0.01
CA LYS A 266 -7.74 5.59 0.58
C LYS A 266 -7.33 5.97 2.00
N ASN A 267 -7.01 5.00 2.84
CA ASN A 267 -6.59 5.25 4.21
C ASN A 267 -5.17 5.84 4.26
N PRO A 268 -4.97 7.05 4.84
CA PRO A 268 -3.67 7.71 4.87
C PRO A 268 -2.61 6.95 5.68
N ASN A 269 -2.99 6.31 6.79
CA ASN A 269 -2.04 5.55 7.63
C ASN A 269 -1.55 4.31 6.88
N THR A 270 -2.46 3.56 6.24
CA THR A 270 -2.09 2.41 5.42
C THR A 270 -1.23 2.85 4.21
N ARG A 271 -1.51 4.00 3.61
CA ARG A 271 -0.69 4.57 2.53
C ARG A 271 0.73 4.83 2.99
N LEU A 272 0.92 5.42 4.18
CA LEU A 272 2.25 5.66 4.77
C LEU A 272 3.00 4.37 5.14
N GLU A 273 2.30 3.29 5.46
CA GLU A 273 2.92 1.98 5.65
C GLU A 273 3.39 1.32 4.35
N LEU A 274 2.72 1.64 3.23
CA LEU A 274 2.94 1.03 1.92
C LEU A 274 3.89 1.82 1.03
N VAL A 275 4.12 3.10 1.32
CA VAL A 275 4.87 4.03 0.47
C VAL A 275 5.82 4.86 1.32
N ASN A 276 7.04 5.00 0.83
CA ASN A 276 8.05 5.92 1.36
C ASN A 276 8.75 6.67 0.21
N TRP A 277 9.53 7.72 0.52
CA TRP A 277 10.22 8.51 -0.49
C TRP A 277 11.22 7.72 -1.35
N ALA A 278 11.82 6.65 -0.82
CA ALA A 278 12.76 5.82 -1.56
C ALA A 278 12.07 5.01 -2.68
N ASP A 279 10.78 4.68 -2.53
CA ASP A 279 10.02 3.97 -3.56
C ASP A 279 9.97 4.72 -4.91
N PHE A 280 10.13 6.04 -4.90
CA PHE A 280 10.16 6.87 -6.11
C PHE A 280 11.57 6.98 -6.72
N THR A 281 12.63 6.89 -5.92
CA THR A 281 14.01 7.17 -6.34
C THR A 281 14.86 5.93 -6.51
N GLU A 282 14.72 4.98 -5.62
CA GLU A 282 15.38 3.69 -5.68
C GLU A 282 14.55 2.75 -6.55
N MET A 283 14.63 2.93 -7.86
CA MET A 283 14.23 1.90 -8.78
C MET A 283 15.30 0.79 -8.71
N PRO A 284 15.17 -0.27 -7.86
CA PRO A 284 16.17 -1.32 -7.85
C PRO A 284 16.17 -1.91 -9.27
N THR A 285 17.26 -1.73 -10.00
CA THR A 285 17.53 -2.55 -11.17
C THR A 285 17.31 -4.01 -10.78
N ASP A 286 16.66 -4.78 -11.64
CA ASP A 286 16.48 -6.23 -11.48
C ASP A 286 17.86 -6.93 -11.46
N THR A 287 18.64 -6.67 -10.44
CA THR A 287 19.85 -7.38 -10.13
C THR A 287 19.48 -8.48 -9.15
N GLU A 288 19.35 -9.66 -9.75
CA GLU A 288 19.44 -11.00 -9.18
C GLU A 288 19.29 -11.15 -7.67
N GLY A 289 18.23 -11.87 -7.26
CA GLY A 289 18.39 -12.77 -6.16
C GLY A 289 18.21 -12.21 -4.75
N ASN A 290 17.74 -10.98 -4.55
CA ASN A 290 17.47 -10.53 -3.20
C ASN A 290 16.11 -11.06 -2.70
N LEU A 291 16.13 -12.26 -2.09
CA LEU A 291 14.97 -12.90 -1.45
C LEU A 291 14.28 -11.97 -0.43
N ILE A 292 15.03 -11.09 0.22
CA ILE A 292 14.50 -10.11 1.17
C ILE A 292 13.62 -9.10 0.44
N ALA A 293 14.09 -8.53 -0.67
CA ALA A 293 13.32 -7.61 -1.49
C ALA A 293 12.09 -8.29 -2.15
N ALA A 294 12.21 -9.56 -2.53
CA ALA A 294 11.08 -10.33 -3.06
C ALA A 294 10.00 -10.58 -1.99
N ARG A 295 10.40 -10.95 -0.77
CA ARG A 295 9.50 -11.12 0.38
C ARG A 295 8.79 -9.81 0.72
N GLU A 296 9.51 -8.69 0.69
CA GLU A 296 8.95 -7.37 0.96
C GLU A 296 7.90 -6.99 -0.11
N ARG A 297 8.18 -7.22 -1.41
CA ARG A 297 7.21 -7.00 -2.49
C ARG A 297 5.94 -7.84 -2.32
N ILE A 298 6.08 -9.11 -1.90
CA ILE A 298 4.92 -9.98 -1.64
C ILE A 298 4.10 -9.44 -0.46
N ARG A 299 4.76 -9.05 0.63
CA ARG A 299 4.12 -8.47 1.81
C ARG A 299 3.37 -7.18 1.48
N MET A 300 3.97 -6.31 0.68
CA MET A 300 3.36 -5.08 0.18
C MET A 300 2.10 -5.36 -0.68
N ARG A 301 2.16 -6.36 -1.57
CA ARG A 301 1.00 -6.78 -2.36
C ARG A 301 -0.14 -7.31 -1.49
N GLN A 302 0.18 -8.06 -0.46
CA GLN A 302 -0.82 -8.57 0.48
C GLN A 302 -1.49 -7.45 1.28
N LYS A 303 -0.71 -6.51 1.81
CA LYS A 303 -1.23 -5.31 2.48
C LYS A 303 -2.10 -4.47 1.55
N LEU A 304 -1.67 -4.25 0.32
CA LEU A 304 -2.45 -3.51 -0.68
C LEU A 304 -3.79 -4.20 -0.95
N ALA A 305 -3.79 -5.52 -1.15
CA ALA A 305 -5.02 -6.28 -1.38
C ALA A 305 -5.99 -6.17 -0.18
N GLN A 306 -5.47 -6.14 1.05
CA GLN A 306 -6.27 -5.93 2.27
C GLN A 306 -6.87 -4.52 2.34
N ALA A 307 -6.09 -3.51 1.96
CA ALA A 307 -6.53 -2.10 2.00
C ALA A 307 -7.63 -1.77 0.96
N ILE A 308 -7.75 -2.58 -0.09
CA ILE A 308 -8.73 -2.38 -1.18
C ILE A 308 -10.09 -3.01 -0.85
N LEU A 309 -10.18 -3.92 0.12
CA LEU A 309 -11.42 -4.61 0.46
C LEU A 309 -12.43 -3.67 1.17
N PRO A 310 -13.73 -3.74 0.83
CA PRO A 310 -14.76 -2.95 1.50
C PRO A 310 -14.80 -3.21 3.01
N ALA A 311 -15.01 -2.16 3.81
CA ALA A 311 -15.01 -2.21 5.28
C ALA A 311 -16.03 -3.21 5.87
N SER A 312 -17.15 -3.47 5.17
CA SER A 312 -18.15 -4.47 5.58
C SER A 312 -17.69 -5.93 5.42
N GLN A 313 -16.64 -6.17 4.62
CA GLN A 313 -16.03 -7.51 4.46
C GLN A 313 -14.73 -7.64 5.26
N SER A 314 -14.18 -6.54 5.80
CA SER A 314 -12.88 -6.56 6.44
C SER A 314 -12.90 -7.24 7.80
N HIS A 315 -13.89 -7.00 8.67
CA HIS A 315 -13.92 -7.59 10.02
C HIS A 315 -14.12 -9.11 10.00
N SER A 316 -15.12 -9.63 9.28
CA SER A 316 -15.31 -11.09 9.20
C SER A 316 -14.18 -11.80 8.44
N ASN A 317 -13.58 -11.15 7.46
CA ASN A 317 -12.44 -11.68 6.72
C ASN A 317 -11.11 -11.58 7.51
N GLU A 318 -10.97 -10.61 8.40
CA GLU A 318 -9.79 -10.45 9.24
C GLU A 318 -9.73 -11.50 10.34
N GLU A 319 -10.87 -11.80 10.98
CA GLU A 319 -11.01 -12.90 11.95
C GLU A 319 -10.77 -14.25 11.27
N GLN A 320 -11.42 -14.52 10.15
CA GLN A 320 -11.20 -15.76 9.39
C GLN A 320 -9.77 -15.89 8.86
N ARG A 321 -9.11 -14.79 8.47
CA ARG A 321 -7.71 -14.82 8.07
C ARG A 321 -6.78 -15.04 9.24
N SER A 322 -7.04 -14.42 10.39
CA SER A 322 -6.28 -14.63 11.62
C SER A 322 -6.36 -16.09 12.07
N GLN A 323 -7.56 -16.69 12.02
CA GLN A 323 -7.76 -18.10 12.29
C GLN A 323 -6.98 -19.00 11.31
N ARG A 324 -7.08 -18.73 10.00
CA ARG A 324 -6.33 -19.50 8.99
C ARG A 324 -4.82 -19.37 9.17
N HIS A 325 -4.31 -18.18 9.47
CA HIS A 325 -2.88 -17.99 9.75
C HIS A 325 -2.45 -18.76 11.00
N ALA A 326 -3.25 -18.73 12.06
CA ALA A 326 -2.97 -19.48 13.28
C ALA A 326 -2.97 -20.99 13.03
N LEU A 327 -3.91 -21.51 12.23
CA LEU A 327 -3.97 -22.91 11.82
C LEU A 327 -2.78 -23.29 10.91
N ASP A 328 -2.40 -22.43 9.96
CA ASP A 328 -1.26 -22.66 9.06
C ASP A 328 0.07 -22.69 9.84
N ASP A 329 0.25 -21.75 10.76
CA ASP A 329 1.42 -21.72 11.65
C ASP A 329 1.49 -22.97 12.52
N LEU A 330 0.36 -23.34 13.13
CA LEU A 330 0.29 -24.55 13.98
C LEU A 330 0.54 -25.83 13.17
N CYS A 331 0.00 -25.94 11.95
CA CYS A 331 0.24 -27.07 11.07
C CYS A 331 1.73 -27.25 10.78
N ASN A 332 2.41 -26.19 10.38
CA ASN A 332 3.86 -26.22 10.08
C ASN A 332 4.70 -26.55 11.33
N ARG A 333 4.31 -26.02 12.49
CA ARG A 333 4.99 -26.29 13.75
C ARG A 333 4.76 -27.71 14.24
N LEU A 334 3.54 -28.24 14.05
CA LEU A 334 3.22 -29.62 14.38
C LEU A 334 4.01 -30.59 13.50
N GLU A 335 4.07 -30.38 12.18
CA GLU A 335 4.91 -31.21 11.29
C GLU A 335 6.39 -31.18 11.72
N THR A 336 6.91 -30.01 12.05
CA THR A 336 8.30 -29.86 12.52
C THR A 336 8.51 -30.58 13.84
N ARG A 337 7.58 -30.46 14.79
CA ARG A 337 7.66 -31.11 16.09
C ARG A 337 7.55 -32.63 15.96
N LEU A 338 6.62 -33.13 15.14
CA LEU A 338 6.48 -34.57 14.88
C LEU A 338 7.73 -35.15 14.22
N ALA A 339 8.32 -34.42 13.26
CA ALA A 339 9.58 -34.86 12.64
C ALA A 339 10.73 -34.92 13.66
N ALA A 340 10.84 -33.93 14.54
CA ALA A 340 11.84 -33.92 15.62
C ALA A 340 11.60 -35.09 16.61
N LEU A 341 10.34 -35.25 17.05
CA LEU A 341 9.94 -36.31 17.98
C LEU A 341 10.31 -37.70 17.46
N MET A 342 9.99 -38.00 16.19
CA MET A 342 10.31 -39.30 15.60
C MET A 342 11.83 -39.54 15.49
N ASN A 343 12.61 -38.51 15.28
CA ASN A 343 14.07 -38.60 15.25
C ASN A 343 14.67 -38.75 16.64
N GLU A 344 14.10 -38.05 17.67
CA GLU A 344 14.50 -38.19 19.08
C GLU A 344 14.25 -39.60 19.62
N LEU A 345 13.11 -40.16 19.29
CA LEU A 345 12.73 -41.51 19.72
C LEU A 345 13.54 -42.62 19.02
N GLY A 346 13.88 -42.45 17.75
CA GLY A 346 14.79 -43.33 17.00
C GLY A 346 14.28 -44.75 16.77
N CYS A 347 13.01 -45.06 17.12
CA CYS A 347 12.43 -46.41 17.04
C CYS A 347 11.42 -46.56 15.87
N PHE A 348 11.20 -45.49 15.11
CA PHE A 348 10.26 -45.52 14.00
C PHE A 348 10.94 -45.78 12.66
N PRO A 349 10.28 -46.51 11.73
CA PRO A 349 10.76 -46.73 10.37
C PRO A 349 10.78 -45.45 9.52
N LEU A 350 11.18 -45.61 8.25
CA LEU A 350 11.03 -44.55 7.25
C LEU A 350 9.55 -44.16 7.15
N ARG A 351 9.32 -42.86 6.91
CA ARG A 351 7.98 -42.30 6.95
C ARG A 351 7.74 -41.27 5.83
N THR A 352 6.49 -41.15 5.45
CA THR A 352 5.95 -40.02 4.67
C THR A 352 4.97 -39.23 5.52
N THR A 353 4.99 -37.93 5.41
CA THR A 353 4.07 -37.06 6.14
C THR A 353 3.24 -36.29 5.12
N LYS A 354 1.93 -36.22 5.33
CA LYS A 354 0.98 -35.46 4.50
C LYS A 354 0.06 -34.68 5.41
N SER A 355 -0.04 -33.37 5.19
CA SER A 355 -1.02 -32.52 5.86
C SER A 355 -2.07 -32.06 4.87
N GLU A 356 -3.32 -32.21 5.23
CA GLU A 356 -4.49 -31.78 4.47
C GLU A 356 -5.31 -30.83 5.32
N LYS A 357 -5.78 -29.75 4.70
CA LYS A 357 -6.69 -28.81 5.35
C LYS A 357 -8.10 -29.31 5.15
N ASP A 358 -8.79 -29.51 6.24
CA ASP A 358 -10.21 -29.85 6.24
C ASP A 358 -10.98 -28.57 6.56
N SER A 359 -11.74 -28.06 5.57
CA SER A 359 -12.55 -26.85 5.70
C SER A 359 -11.81 -25.60 6.26
N SER A 360 -12.55 -24.57 6.73
CA SER A 360 -11.97 -23.33 7.28
C SER A 360 -11.41 -23.47 8.70
N ASP A 361 -11.70 -24.57 9.41
CA ASP A 361 -11.61 -24.63 10.86
C ASP A 361 -10.61 -25.66 11.41
N GLY A 362 -9.94 -26.44 10.56
CA GLY A 362 -9.02 -27.47 10.99
C GLY A 362 -8.03 -27.93 9.92
N PHE A 363 -7.14 -28.84 10.35
CA PHE A 363 -6.24 -29.58 9.47
C PHE A 363 -5.97 -30.96 10.02
N ARG A 364 -5.55 -31.87 9.14
CA ARG A 364 -5.18 -33.24 9.48
C ARG A 364 -3.77 -33.53 8.99
N THR A 365 -2.90 -34.01 9.88
CA THR A 365 -1.55 -34.45 9.57
C THR A 365 -1.49 -35.96 9.69
N THR A 366 -1.22 -36.65 8.59
CA THR A 366 -1.11 -38.09 8.53
C THR A 366 0.34 -38.47 8.31
N ILE A 367 0.85 -39.38 9.15
CA ILE A 367 2.18 -39.97 9.05
C ILE A 367 1.99 -41.45 8.71
N CYS A 368 2.57 -41.88 7.59
CA CYS A 368 2.62 -43.28 7.19
C CYS A 368 4.05 -43.78 7.38
N PHE A 369 4.24 -44.70 8.28
CA PHE A 369 5.48 -45.43 8.49
C PHE A 369 5.53 -46.66 7.56
N GLU A 370 6.66 -46.79 6.88
CA GLU A 370 6.86 -47.95 5.98
C GLU A 370 7.04 -49.24 6.76
N LYS A 371 6.56 -50.33 6.20
CA LYS A 371 6.86 -51.67 6.73
C LYS A 371 8.36 -51.89 6.71
N ASP A 372 8.90 -52.40 7.82
CA ASP A 372 10.31 -52.65 7.99
C ASP A 372 10.53 -53.91 8.80
N ALA A 373 10.97 -54.97 8.14
CA ALA A 373 11.20 -56.28 8.78
C ALA A 373 12.37 -56.20 9.81
N SER A 374 13.29 -55.24 9.68
CA SER A 374 14.37 -55.07 10.66
C SER A 374 13.90 -54.46 11.97
N LEU A 375 12.76 -53.77 11.95
CA LEU A 375 12.08 -53.22 13.11
C LEU A 375 10.81 -54.00 13.49
N ASP A 376 10.68 -55.25 12.99
CA ASP A 376 9.55 -56.15 13.23
C ASP A 376 8.17 -55.52 12.89
N LEU A 377 8.12 -54.64 11.91
CA LEU A 377 6.89 -54.06 11.42
C LEU A 377 6.49 -54.63 10.06
N SER A 378 5.56 -55.60 10.06
CA SER A 378 5.13 -56.32 8.86
C SER A 378 4.15 -55.58 7.96
N LEU A 379 3.49 -54.52 8.48
CA LEU A 379 2.49 -53.70 7.82
C LEU A 379 2.86 -52.24 7.92
N HIS A 380 2.26 -51.38 7.07
CA HIS A 380 2.35 -49.96 7.23
C HIS A 380 1.59 -49.50 8.47
N LEU A 381 2.25 -48.71 9.34
CA LEU A 381 1.59 -48.08 10.47
C LEU A 381 1.23 -46.66 10.06
N ILE A 382 -0.05 -46.29 10.13
CA ILE A 382 -0.57 -44.99 9.76
C ILE A 382 -1.15 -44.35 11.01
N VAL A 383 -0.65 -43.14 11.33
CA VAL A 383 -1.14 -42.34 12.45
C VAL A 383 -1.58 -40.99 11.93
N SER A 384 -2.81 -40.60 12.25
CA SER A 384 -3.38 -39.33 11.84
C SER A 384 -3.71 -38.52 13.06
N VAL A 385 -3.28 -37.25 13.04
CA VAL A 385 -3.58 -36.21 14.03
C VAL A 385 -4.43 -35.16 13.37
N GLU A 386 -5.63 -34.97 13.88
CA GLU A 386 -6.57 -33.92 13.43
C GLU A 386 -6.58 -32.82 14.46
N VAL A 387 -6.47 -31.56 14.00
CA VAL A 387 -6.50 -30.38 14.84
C VAL A 387 -7.59 -29.44 14.36
N ASN A 388 -8.53 -29.15 15.24
CA ASN A 388 -9.65 -28.26 14.97
C ASN A 388 -9.57 -27.02 15.87
N PHE A 389 -9.90 -25.85 15.31
CA PHE A 389 -10.03 -24.61 16.04
C PHE A 389 -11.32 -24.59 16.85
N ILE A 390 -11.23 -24.12 18.09
CA ILE A 390 -12.39 -23.86 18.95
C ILE A 390 -12.43 -22.38 19.25
N ASP A 391 -13.50 -21.69 18.85
CA ASP A 391 -13.66 -20.26 19.11
C ASP A 391 -13.82 -20.00 20.62
N PRO A 392 -12.89 -19.22 21.25
CA PRO A 392 -12.91 -18.98 22.69
C PRO A 392 -13.74 -17.76 23.11
N ASN A 393 -14.67 -17.23 22.30
CA ASN A 393 -15.44 -16.04 22.62
C ASN A 393 -14.57 -14.84 23.09
N GLY A 394 -13.49 -14.54 22.34
CA GLY A 394 -12.64 -13.37 22.59
C GLY A 394 -11.39 -13.60 23.44
N GLY A 395 -10.98 -14.85 23.68
CA GLY A 395 -9.70 -15.22 24.31
C GLY A 395 -8.61 -15.60 23.31
N LEU A 396 -7.50 -16.19 23.80
CA LEU A 396 -6.46 -16.79 22.97
C LEU A 396 -7.03 -17.99 22.19
N PRO A 397 -6.54 -18.27 20.96
CA PRO A 397 -7.04 -19.38 20.14
C PRO A 397 -6.83 -20.71 20.85
N ILE A 398 -7.91 -21.48 20.98
CA ILE A 398 -7.91 -22.84 21.57
C ILE A 398 -8.09 -23.84 20.45
N PHE A 399 -7.29 -24.91 20.52
CA PHE A 399 -7.30 -26.00 19.56
C PHE A 399 -7.67 -27.30 20.25
N ARG A 400 -8.42 -28.13 19.56
CA ARG A 400 -8.67 -29.53 19.96
C ARG A 400 -7.88 -30.42 19.03
N ALA A 401 -7.08 -31.33 19.60
CA ALA A 401 -6.39 -32.36 18.84
C ALA A 401 -6.96 -33.71 19.15
N SER A 402 -7.18 -34.52 18.11
CA SER A 402 -7.63 -35.91 18.16
C SER A 402 -6.75 -36.78 17.25
N SER A 403 -6.68 -38.04 17.53
CA SER A 403 -5.85 -38.96 16.77
C SER A 403 -6.56 -40.27 16.45
N THR A 404 -6.05 -40.92 15.41
CA THR A 404 -6.41 -42.31 15.04
C THR A 404 -5.19 -42.99 14.47
N ALA A 405 -5.12 -44.31 14.59
CA ALA A 405 -4.03 -45.10 14.03
C ALA A 405 -4.53 -46.42 13.43
N TRP A 406 -3.86 -46.89 12.38
CA TRP A 406 -4.19 -48.10 11.67
C TRP A 406 -2.95 -48.87 11.21
N LEU A 407 -3.15 -50.19 11.01
CA LEU A 407 -2.26 -51.01 10.23
C LEU A 407 -2.86 -51.25 8.86
N SER A 408 -2.09 -51.15 7.80
CA SER A 408 -2.53 -51.35 6.42
C SER A 408 -1.49 -52.14 5.62
N GLY A 409 -1.97 -52.98 4.69
CA GLY A 409 -1.11 -53.63 3.69
C GLY A 409 -0.59 -52.69 2.63
N GLU A 410 -1.22 -51.52 2.45
CA GLU A 410 -0.95 -50.52 1.46
C GLU A 410 -0.65 -49.15 2.13
N ALA A 411 0.25 -48.35 1.52
CA ALA A 411 0.62 -47.06 2.05
C ALA A 411 -0.45 -45.98 1.81
N GLU A 412 -1.41 -46.19 0.93
CA GLU A 412 -2.52 -45.27 0.69
C GLU A 412 -3.65 -45.50 1.67
N PHE A 413 -4.10 -44.41 2.32
CA PHE A 413 -5.16 -44.41 3.32
C PHE A 413 -6.21 -43.34 2.99
N LYS A 414 -7.50 -43.63 3.18
CA LYS A 414 -8.62 -42.69 3.06
C LYS A 414 -9.23 -42.47 4.44
N PRO A 415 -8.96 -41.29 5.06
CA PRO A 415 -9.29 -41.06 6.48
C PRO A 415 -10.75 -40.73 6.77
N ASP A 416 -11.62 -40.55 5.78
CA ASP A 416 -12.93 -39.88 5.93
C ASP A 416 -14.02 -40.71 6.66
N GLU A 417 -13.75 -41.96 7.05
CA GLU A 417 -14.79 -42.86 7.60
C GLU A 417 -14.62 -43.23 9.08
N HIS A 418 -13.62 -42.69 9.80
CA HIS A 418 -13.29 -43.18 11.15
C HIS A 418 -13.36 -42.12 12.24
N PRO A 419 -13.95 -42.42 13.41
CA PRO A 419 -14.00 -41.49 14.52
C PRO A 419 -12.60 -41.21 15.09
N THR A 420 -12.25 -39.93 15.24
CA THR A 420 -11.03 -39.51 15.92
C THR A 420 -11.23 -39.42 17.43
N ILE A 421 -10.23 -39.84 18.21
CA ILE A 421 -10.30 -39.81 19.68
C ILE A 421 -9.56 -38.55 20.16
N PRO A 422 -10.22 -37.62 20.88
CA PRO A 422 -9.59 -36.41 21.38
C PRO A 422 -8.59 -36.75 22.49
N PHE A 423 -7.38 -36.15 22.41
CA PHE A 423 -6.33 -36.33 23.40
C PHE A 423 -5.82 -35.01 23.99
N PHE A 424 -6.21 -33.86 23.41
CA PHE A 424 -5.76 -32.56 23.83
C PHE A 424 -6.82 -31.46 23.55
N SER A 425 -6.89 -30.49 24.44
CA SER A 425 -7.60 -29.23 24.22
C SER A 425 -6.88 -28.09 24.94
N GLY A 426 -6.47 -27.04 24.22
CA GLY A 426 -5.71 -25.93 24.78
C GLY A 426 -5.02 -25.08 23.71
N GLU A 427 -4.07 -24.26 24.13
CA GLU A 427 -3.29 -23.38 23.26
C GLU A 427 -2.31 -24.18 22.37
N ALA A 428 -1.93 -23.56 21.22
CA ALA A 428 -1.04 -24.16 20.23
C ALA A 428 0.30 -24.67 20.82
N GLN A 429 0.95 -23.85 21.66
CA GLN A 429 2.23 -24.24 22.26
C GLN A 429 2.07 -25.42 23.23
N ALA A 430 1.01 -25.44 24.01
CA ALA A 430 0.73 -26.52 24.94
C ALA A 430 0.45 -27.86 24.23
N LEU A 431 -0.12 -27.83 23.01
CA LEU A 431 -0.27 -29.04 22.18
C LEU A 431 1.11 -29.57 21.76
N LEU A 432 2.00 -28.71 21.27
CA LEU A 432 3.32 -29.11 20.78
C LEU A 432 4.22 -29.68 21.87
N ASP A 433 4.06 -29.19 23.10
CA ASP A 433 4.81 -29.62 24.30
C ASP A 433 4.10 -30.74 25.07
N SER A 434 2.92 -31.17 24.60
CA SER A 434 2.11 -32.19 25.31
C SER A 434 2.75 -33.57 25.26
N PRO A 435 2.97 -34.21 26.41
CA PRO A 435 3.41 -35.61 26.45
C PRO A 435 2.39 -36.58 25.81
N ASN A 436 1.13 -36.14 25.75
CA ASN A 436 0.08 -36.95 25.09
C ASN A 436 0.28 -37.05 23.58
N LEU A 437 0.90 -36.01 22.96
CA LEU A 437 1.22 -36.08 21.53
C LEU A 437 2.24 -37.20 21.23
N GLU A 438 3.30 -37.31 22.02
CA GLU A 438 4.30 -38.40 21.93
C GLU A 438 3.65 -39.78 22.18
N ARG A 439 2.82 -39.86 23.23
CA ARG A 439 2.13 -41.08 23.63
C ARG A 439 1.29 -41.68 22.49
N GLN A 440 0.62 -40.85 21.66
CA GLN A 440 -0.18 -41.33 20.53
C GLN A 440 0.63 -42.23 19.58
N PHE A 441 1.87 -41.87 19.33
CA PHE A 441 2.75 -42.58 18.41
C PHE A 441 3.39 -43.82 19.05
N ILE A 442 3.78 -43.72 20.31
CA ILE A 442 4.33 -44.87 21.04
C ILE A 442 3.27 -45.96 21.20
N ASP A 443 2.07 -45.58 21.67
CA ASP A 443 0.97 -46.53 21.86
C ASP A 443 0.56 -47.19 20.52
N ALA A 444 0.57 -46.43 19.42
CA ALA A 444 0.30 -46.99 18.11
C ALA A 444 1.34 -48.01 17.67
N LEU A 445 2.63 -47.73 17.92
CA LEU A 445 3.72 -48.64 17.57
C LEU A 445 3.68 -49.92 18.44
N GLU A 446 3.43 -49.80 19.76
CA GLU A 446 3.27 -50.95 20.66
C GLU A 446 2.11 -51.86 20.24
N GLN A 447 0.98 -51.28 19.86
CA GLN A 447 -0.15 -52.04 19.36
C GLN A 447 0.11 -52.68 18.00
N ALA A 448 0.91 -52.03 17.15
CA ALA A 448 1.34 -52.66 15.90
C ALA A 448 2.18 -53.93 16.15
N TYR A 449 3.08 -53.89 17.12
CA TYR A 449 3.84 -55.06 17.54
C TYR A 449 2.94 -56.14 18.16
N ALA A 450 2.02 -55.78 19.04
CA ALA A 450 1.06 -56.69 19.62
C ALA A 450 0.18 -57.37 18.56
N PHE A 451 -0.16 -56.64 17.48
CA PHE A 451 -0.85 -57.24 16.35
C PHE A 451 0.01 -58.27 15.61
N ASN A 452 1.28 -57.99 15.34
CA ASN A 452 2.23 -58.95 14.74
C ASN A 452 2.37 -60.22 15.60
N ASP A 453 2.55 -60.08 16.90
CA ASP A 453 2.69 -61.17 17.86
C ASP A 453 1.42 -62.07 17.91
N SER A 454 0.26 -61.51 17.62
CA SER A 454 -1.01 -62.23 17.62
C SER A 454 -1.16 -63.23 16.47
N GLY A 455 -0.23 -63.18 15.48
CA GLY A 455 -0.29 -64.08 14.29
C GLY A 455 -1.45 -63.75 13.34
N LYS A 456 -2.12 -62.62 13.50
CA LYS A 456 -3.19 -62.17 12.63
C LYS A 456 -2.62 -61.62 11.33
N ASN A 457 -3.21 -62.02 10.21
CA ASN A 457 -2.87 -61.49 8.89
C ASN A 457 -4.02 -60.66 8.35
N LEU A 458 -3.70 -59.50 7.74
CA LEU A 458 -4.67 -58.72 6.97
C LEU A 458 -4.87 -59.39 5.60
N GLN A 459 -6.12 -59.45 5.13
CA GLN A 459 -6.40 -59.78 3.73
C GLN A 459 -5.87 -58.68 2.82
N SER A 460 -5.53 -59.02 1.57
CA SER A 460 -5.03 -58.02 0.60
C SER A 460 -6.00 -56.86 0.50
N GLY A 461 -5.47 -55.62 0.73
CA GLY A 461 -6.27 -54.39 0.78
C GLY A 461 -7.02 -54.13 2.10
N GLY A 462 -6.84 -55.00 3.12
CA GLY A 462 -7.44 -54.82 4.44
C GLY A 462 -6.66 -53.86 5.34
N TRP A 463 -7.34 -53.34 6.33
CA TRP A 463 -6.77 -52.50 7.38
C TRP A 463 -7.28 -52.95 8.75
N PHE A 464 -6.56 -52.53 9.80
CA PHE A 464 -6.91 -52.81 11.19
C PHE A 464 -6.74 -51.57 12.04
N GLU A 465 -7.81 -51.12 12.70
CA GLU A 465 -7.79 -49.95 13.58
C GLU A 465 -7.12 -50.31 14.91
N LEU A 466 -6.19 -49.46 15.33
CA LEU A 466 -5.50 -49.58 16.61
C LEU A 466 -6.26 -48.74 17.66
N ASN A 467 -6.51 -49.34 18.81
CA ASN A 467 -7.24 -48.69 19.90
C ASN A 467 -6.25 -47.96 20.82
N ILE A 468 -5.89 -46.71 20.45
CA ILE A 468 -4.97 -45.89 21.23
C ILE A 468 -5.68 -45.47 22.52
N ARG A 469 -5.22 -45.99 23.67
CA ARG A 469 -5.84 -45.74 24.97
C ARG A 469 -5.50 -44.34 25.50
N HIS A 470 -6.52 -43.61 25.94
CA HIS A 470 -6.36 -42.44 26.78
C HIS A 470 -6.58 -42.83 28.25
N GLU A 471 -5.53 -42.87 29.06
CA GLU A 471 -5.69 -42.80 30.50
C GLU A 471 -6.06 -41.37 30.88
N GLY A 472 -7.35 -41.08 31.10
CA GLY A 472 -7.81 -39.74 31.47
C GLY A 472 -9.31 -39.57 31.52
N GLU A 473 -10.13 -40.63 31.54
CA GLU A 473 -11.51 -40.54 32.02
C GLU A 473 -11.63 -41.22 33.40
N SER A 474 -11.16 -40.53 34.43
CA SER A 474 -11.70 -40.72 35.76
C SER A 474 -12.63 -39.53 36.02
N HIS A 475 -13.91 -39.81 35.89
CA HIS A 475 -15.07 -39.16 36.56
C HIS A 475 -14.86 -37.75 37.13
N VAL A 476 -15.43 -36.68 36.50
CA VAL A 476 -16.40 -35.82 37.16
C VAL A 476 -17.45 -35.40 36.13
#